data_bd21e39c0bde194140ade758dd45aee9
#
_entry.id   bd21e39c0bde194140ade758dd45aee9
#
_cell.length_a   1.000
_cell.length_b   1.000
_cell.length_c   1.000
_cell.angle_alpha   90.00
_cell.angle_beta   90.00
_cell.angle_gamma   90.00
#
_symmetry.space_group_name_H-M   'P 1'
#
loop_
_entity.id
_entity.type
_entity.pdbx_description
1 polymer ?
#
loop_
_entity_poly.entity_id
_entity_poly.type
_entity_poly.pdbx_seq_one_letter_code
_entity_poly.pdbx_strand_id
1 'polypeptide(L)'
;DRLRSRGLGDVYKRQITNRDLKFETDFTKKISESMTSEGLITAPEGITLDEAKKILAKARKEKLPIVDKDFNLKGLITIKDIEKQIKYPLSAKDDQGRLLCGAGVGITGNMMERVDALVAAHVDVIVVDSAHGHSKNILEAVKKIKAKYPDLQVIAGNIATGAAAQALIDAGADAVKVGIGPGSICTTRVVAGIGVPQITAIMDCYAAVSYTHLRAHETGAYL
;
A
#
# COMPACT_ATOMS: atom_id res chain seq x y z
N ASP A 1 3.04 -7.61 -8.11
CA ASP A 1 2.18 -6.42 -8.21
C ASP A 1 2.15 -5.69 -9.55
N ARG A 2 2.98 -6.07 -10.51
CA ARG A 2 2.89 -5.56 -11.89
C ARG A 2 1.98 -6.39 -12.79
N LEU A 3 1.28 -7.36 -12.26
CA LEU A 3 0.41 -8.28 -13.02
C LEU A 3 -1.01 -7.74 -13.26
N ARG A 4 -1.30 -6.50 -12.82
CA ARG A 4 -2.63 -5.89 -12.93
C ARG A 4 -2.99 -5.27 -14.27
N SER A 5 -2.06 -5.04 -15.18
CA SER A 5 -2.35 -4.10 -16.26
C SER A 5 -2.33 -4.64 -17.68
N ARG A 6 -1.98 -5.89 -17.91
CA ARG A 6 -1.94 -6.40 -19.27
C ARG A 6 -2.33 -7.88 -19.31
N GLY A 7 -3.60 -8.13 -19.64
CA GLY A 7 -4.04 -9.40 -20.18
C GLY A 7 -3.64 -10.63 -19.36
N LEU A 8 -4.01 -10.70 -18.10
CA LEU A 8 -3.86 -11.92 -17.29
C LEU A 8 -4.48 -13.16 -17.97
N GLY A 9 -5.34 -12.95 -18.98
CA GLY A 9 -6.08 -13.99 -19.66
C GLY A 9 -5.25 -15.07 -20.37
N ASP A 10 -4.03 -14.76 -20.82
CA ASP A 10 -3.20 -15.70 -21.56
C ASP A 10 -2.03 -16.30 -20.78
N VAL A 11 -1.58 -15.64 -19.70
CA VAL A 11 -0.31 -15.98 -19.04
C VAL A 11 -0.39 -17.25 -18.20
N TYR A 12 -1.57 -17.67 -17.74
CA TYR A 12 -1.72 -18.81 -16.83
C TYR A 12 -2.59 -19.96 -17.34
N LYS A 13 -3.02 -19.92 -18.57
CA LYS A 13 -3.59 -21.11 -19.22
C LYS A 13 -2.57 -22.25 -19.30
N ARG A 14 -1.30 -21.91 -19.01
CA ARG A 14 -0.15 -22.82 -19.09
C ARG A 14 0.92 -22.34 -18.12
N GLN A 15 1.65 -23.25 -17.51
CA GLN A 15 2.69 -22.92 -16.53
C GLN A 15 4.04 -23.44 -16.97
N ILE A 16 5.09 -22.63 -16.80
CA ILE A 16 6.47 -23.06 -16.82
C ILE A 16 7.13 -22.66 -15.51
N THR A 17 7.84 -23.56 -14.90
CA THR A 17 8.50 -23.35 -13.60
C THR A 17 9.99 -23.64 -13.72
N ASN A 18 10.78 -23.21 -12.74
CA ASN A 18 12.19 -23.58 -12.66
C ASN A 18 12.42 -25.09 -12.64
N ARG A 19 11.42 -25.86 -12.22
CA ARG A 19 11.49 -27.34 -12.22
C ARG A 19 11.44 -27.87 -13.65
N ASP A 20 10.61 -27.29 -14.50
CA ASP A 20 10.49 -27.69 -15.90
C ASP A 20 11.76 -27.34 -16.69
N LEU A 21 12.44 -26.26 -16.29
CA LEU A 21 13.67 -25.77 -16.92
C LEU A 21 14.95 -26.34 -16.31
N LYS A 22 14.88 -27.04 -15.16
CA LYS A 22 16.07 -27.46 -14.39
C LYS A 22 17.05 -28.32 -15.19
N PHE A 23 16.54 -29.09 -16.11
CA PHE A 23 17.32 -30.02 -16.94
C PHE A 23 17.27 -29.68 -18.42
N GLU A 24 16.65 -28.56 -18.77
CA GLU A 24 16.61 -28.08 -20.15
C GLU A 24 17.95 -27.44 -20.53
N THR A 25 18.50 -27.89 -21.62
CA THR A 25 19.78 -27.43 -22.16
C THR A 25 19.61 -26.64 -23.47
N ASP A 26 18.47 -26.82 -24.13
CA ASP A 26 18.16 -26.15 -25.38
C ASP A 26 17.15 -25.03 -25.15
N PHE A 27 17.64 -23.80 -24.95
CA PHE A 27 16.82 -22.62 -24.76
C PHE A 27 16.30 -21.99 -26.05
N THR A 28 16.52 -22.64 -27.21
CA THR A 28 15.93 -22.21 -28.49
C THR A 28 14.52 -22.79 -28.71
N LYS A 29 14.13 -23.79 -27.94
CA LYS A 29 12.79 -24.38 -27.92
C LYS A 29 11.72 -23.36 -27.60
N LYS A 30 10.53 -23.55 -28.17
CA LYS A 30 9.36 -22.74 -27.81
C LYS A 30 8.93 -23.09 -26.38
N ILE A 31 8.52 -22.10 -25.59
CA ILE A 31 8.00 -22.28 -24.24
C ILE A 31 6.86 -23.33 -24.21
N SER A 32 6.06 -23.40 -25.27
CA SER A 32 4.98 -24.36 -25.44
C SER A 32 5.39 -25.84 -25.39
N GLU A 33 6.65 -26.13 -25.62
CA GLU A 33 7.20 -27.50 -25.63
C GLU A 33 7.63 -27.96 -24.23
N SER A 34 7.91 -27.02 -23.33
CA SER A 34 8.38 -27.31 -21.99
C SER A 34 7.39 -26.96 -20.88
N MET A 35 6.28 -26.25 -21.21
CA MET A 35 5.30 -25.83 -20.23
C MET A 35 4.26 -26.93 -19.93
N THR A 36 3.72 -26.92 -18.71
CA THR A 36 2.56 -27.72 -18.34
C THR A 36 1.29 -27.07 -18.90
N SER A 37 0.60 -27.76 -19.79
CA SER A 37 -0.66 -27.30 -20.42
C SER A 37 -1.89 -28.11 -20.01
N GLU A 38 -1.70 -29.30 -19.48
CA GLU A 38 -2.77 -30.22 -19.07
C GLU A 38 -2.70 -30.49 -17.56
N GLY A 39 -3.85 -30.82 -16.96
CA GLY A 39 -3.92 -31.16 -15.54
C GLY A 39 -3.59 -30.01 -14.60
N LEU A 40 -3.81 -28.75 -15.03
CA LEU A 40 -3.62 -27.60 -14.19
C LEU A 40 -4.60 -27.62 -13.02
N ILE A 41 -4.05 -27.42 -11.81
CA ILE A 41 -4.85 -27.30 -10.61
C ILE A 41 -5.27 -25.85 -10.46
N THR A 42 -6.55 -25.62 -10.60
CA THR A 42 -7.18 -24.29 -10.53
C THR A 42 -8.33 -24.30 -9.52
N ALA A 43 -8.82 -23.13 -9.17
CA ALA A 43 -10.02 -22.99 -8.37
C ALA A 43 -10.97 -21.94 -8.97
N PRO A 44 -12.28 -22.01 -8.69
CA PRO A 44 -13.22 -21.01 -9.16
C PRO A 44 -13.06 -19.68 -8.43
N GLU A 45 -13.56 -18.62 -9.07
CA GLU A 45 -13.69 -17.30 -8.45
C GLU A 45 -14.59 -17.37 -7.21
N GLY A 46 -14.24 -16.64 -6.15
CA GLY A 46 -14.96 -16.65 -4.87
C GLY A 46 -14.51 -17.72 -3.86
N ILE A 47 -13.51 -18.53 -4.19
CA ILE A 47 -12.95 -19.52 -3.25
C ILE A 47 -12.35 -18.83 -2.01
N THR A 48 -12.58 -19.42 -0.84
CA THR A 48 -11.97 -18.95 0.40
C THR A 48 -10.52 -19.36 0.52
N LEU A 49 -9.73 -18.63 1.34
CA LEU A 49 -8.31 -18.97 1.56
C LEU A 49 -8.14 -20.32 2.27
N ASP A 50 -9.07 -20.73 3.11
CA ASP A 50 -9.03 -22.04 3.77
C ASP A 50 -9.27 -23.20 2.79
N GLU A 51 -10.17 -23.04 1.85
CA GLU A 51 -10.39 -24.00 0.76
C GLU A 51 -9.16 -24.03 -0.18
N ALA A 52 -8.63 -22.88 -0.54
CA ALA A 52 -7.43 -22.78 -1.35
C ALA A 52 -6.24 -23.48 -0.68
N LYS A 53 -6.09 -23.33 0.65
CA LYS A 53 -5.08 -24.02 1.45
C LYS A 53 -5.19 -25.55 1.35
N LYS A 54 -6.43 -26.09 1.44
CA LYS A 54 -6.67 -27.52 1.33
C LYS A 54 -6.30 -28.04 -0.07
N ILE A 55 -6.65 -27.30 -1.12
CA ILE A 55 -6.32 -27.66 -2.51
C ILE A 55 -4.80 -27.64 -2.70
N LEU A 56 -4.12 -26.58 -2.28
CA LEU A 56 -2.67 -26.44 -2.39
C LEU A 56 -1.92 -27.54 -1.63
N ALA A 57 -2.37 -27.85 -0.41
CA ALA A 57 -1.78 -28.91 0.40
C ALA A 57 -1.95 -30.31 -0.26
N LYS A 58 -3.14 -30.63 -0.72
CA LYS A 58 -3.43 -31.91 -1.40
C LYS A 58 -2.65 -32.03 -2.70
N ALA A 59 -2.55 -30.98 -3.46
CA ALA A 59 -1.87 -30.93 -4.74
C ALA A 59 -0.33 -30.78 -4.61
N ARG A 60 0.19 -30.46 -3.42
CA ARG A 60 1.61 -30.13 -3.18
C ARG A 60 2.11 -29.02 -4.11
N LYS A 61 1.27 -28.01 -4.33
CA LYS A 61 1.57 -26.83 -5.16
C LYS A 61 1.64 -25.58 -4.28
N GLU A 62 2.40 -24.60 -4.73
CA GLU A 62 2.58 -23.32 -4.01
C GLU A 62 1.68 -22.20 -4.54
N LYS A 63 1.12 -22.39 -5.72
CA LYS A 63 0.32 -21.37 -6.44
C LYS A 63 -0.95 -22.01 -6.98
N LEU A 64 -2.07 -21.33 -6.79
CA LEU A 64 -3.40 -21.75 -7.23
C LEU A 64 -4.00 -20.66 -8.12
N PRO A 65 -4.02 -20.85 -9.44
CA PRO A 65 -4.73 -19.98 -10.36
C PRO A 65 -6.24 -20.01 -10.09
N ILE A 66 -6.86 -18.84 -10.07
CA ILE A 66 -8.31 -18.68 -9.95
C ILE A 66 -8.85 -18.36 -11.33
N VAL A 67 -9.82 -19.13 -11.75
CA VAL A 67 -10.39 -19.04 -13.10
C VAL A 67 -11.91 -18.86 -13.06
N ASP A 68 -12.45 -18.24 -14.09
CA ASP A 68 -13.89 -18.19 -14.33
C ASP A 68 -14.41 -19.47 -15.02
N LYS A 69 -15.71 -19.49 -15.35
CA LYS A 69 -16.37 -20.63 -16.00
C LYS A 69 -15.82 -20.93 -17.39
N ASP A 70 -15.25 -19.91 -18.06
CA ASP A 70 -14.66 -20.01 -19.39
C ASP A 70 -13.16 -20.29 -19.34
N PHE A 71 -12.64 -20.64 -18.15
CA PHE A 71 -11.22 -20.90 -17.88
C PHE A 71 -10.32 -19.68 -18.10
N ASN A 72 -10.84 -18.44 -17.97
CA ASN A 72 -10.03 -17.24 -18.00
C ASN A 72 -9.48 -16.97 -16.60
N LEU A 73 -8.21 -16.57 -16.53
CA LEU A 73 -7.56 -16.27 -15.28
C LEU A 73 -8.12 -14.97 -14.66
N LYS A 74 -8.59 -15.07 -13.42
CA LYS A 74 -9.11 -13.95 -12.62
C LYS A 74 -8.20 -13.57 -11.47
N GLY A 75 -7.41 -14.50 -10.97
CA GLY A 75 -6.52 -14.23 -9.85
C GLY A 75 -5.51 -15.35 -9.61
N LEU A 76 -4.71 -15.17 -8.59
CA LEU A 76 -3.71 -16.13 -8.14
C LEU A 76 -3.64 -16.10 -6.61
N ILE A 77 -3.80 -17.25 -5.98
CA ILE A 77 -3.55 -17.43 -4.54
C ILE A 77 -2.24 -18.21 -4.37
N THR A 78 -1.38 -17.74 -3.49
CA THR A 78 -0.14 -18.42 -3.15
C THR A 78 -0.10 -18.83 -1.68
N ILE A 79 0.75 -19.81 -1.33
CA ILE A 79 0.99 -20.17 0.07
C ILE A 79 1.43 -18.95 0.89
N LYS A 80 2.26 -18.08 0.30
CA LYS A 80 2.73 -16.85 0.96
C LYS A 80 1.59 -15.89 1.32
N ASP A 81 0.54 -15.82 0.52
CA ASP A 81 -0.63 -14.97 0.82
C ASP A 81 -1.38 -15.50 2.03
N ILE A 82 -1.54 -16.83 2.11
CA ILE A 82 -2.17 -17.51 3.24
C ILE A 82 -1.31 -17.33 4.52
N GLU A 83 0.00 -17.56 4.44
CA GLU A 83 0.92 -17.37 5.57
C GLU A 83 0.93 -15.92 6.07
N LYS A 84 0.95 -14.94 5.17
CA LYS A 84 0.89 -13.52 5.52
C LYS A 84 -0.42 -13.15 6.21
N GLN A 85 -1.54 -13.72 5.80
CA GLN A 85 -2.82 -13.46 6.46
C GLN A 85 -2.85 -14.01 7.90
N ILE A 86 -2.25 -15.18 8.12
CA ILE A 86 -2.12 -15.77 9.46
C ILE A 86 -1.15 -14.92 10.31
N LYS A 87 -0.03 -14.50 9.74
CA LYS A 87 1.00 -13.74 10.45
C LYS A 87 0.58 -12.30 10.73
N TYR A 88 -0.23 -11.69 9.84
CA TYR A 88 -0.65 -10.29 9.91
C TYR A 88 -2.17 -10.16 9.81
N PRO A 89 -2.93 -10.67 10.80
CA PRO A 89 -4.40 -10.69 10.74
C PRO A 89 -5.03 -9.28 10.77
N LEU A 90 -4.32 -8.30 11.35
CA LEU A 90 -4.78 -6.91 11.48
C LEU A 90 -4.28 -5.99 10.35
N SER A 91 -3.75 -6.54 9.26
CA SER A 91 -3.35 -5.71 8.11
C SER A 91 -4.53 -4.95 7.53
N ALA A 92 -4.33 -3.67 7.23
CA ALA A 92 -5.34 -2.81 6.64
C ALA A 92 -5.67 -3.27 5.21
N LYS A 93 -6.92 -3.62 4.97
CA LYS A 93 -7.41 -4.14 3.69
C LYS A 93 -8.68 -3.44 3.28
N ASP A 94 -8.93 -3.40 1.97
CA ASP A 94 -10.21 -2.99 1.41
C ASP A 94 -11.26 -4.12 1.48
N ASP A 95 -12.49 -3.82 1.05
CA ASP A 95 -13.61 -4.77 1.04
C ASP A 95 -13.38 -5.99 0.12
N GLN A 96 -12.40 -5.91 -0.77
CA GLN A 96 -11.97 -7.01 -1.64
C GLN A 96 -10.79 -7.80 -1.07
N GLY A 97 -10.36 -7.50 0.17
CA GLY A 97 -9.23 -8.15 0.83
C GLY A 97 -7.85 -7.73 0.32
N ARG A 98 -7.76 -6.64 -0.48
CA ARG A 98 -6.49 -6.10 -0.96
C ARG A 98 -5.89 -5.17 0.09
N LEU A 99 -4.56 -5.19 0.23
CA LEU A 99 -3.87 -4.26 1.12
C LEU A 99 -4.08 -2.81 0.67
N LEU A 100 -4.40 -1.94 1.61
CA LEU A 100 -4.43 -0.50 1.35
C LEU A 100 -3.03 0.00 1.03
N CYS A 101 -2.95 0.90 0.05
CA CYS A 101 -1.70 1.47 -0.44
C CYS A 101 -1.70 2.98 -0.30
N GLY A 102 -0.62 3.51 0.29
CA GLY A 102 -0.39 4.95 0.40
C GLY A 102 0.77 5.43 -0.45
N ALA A 103 0.73 6.68 -0.90
CA ALA A 103 1.82 7.29 -1.65
C ALA A 103 2.16 8.69 -1.13
N GLY A 104 3.47 8.95 -0.94
CA GLY A 104 3.98 10.26 -0.58
C GLY A 104 4.06 11.20 -1.79
N VAL A 105 3.62 12.43 -1.59
CA VAL A 105 3.75 13.51 -2.56
C VAL A 105 4.37 14.75 -1.91
N GLY A 106 5.33 15.37 -2.62
CA GLY A 106 5.87 16.68 -2.28
C GLY A 106 5.10 17.79 -3.00
N ILE A 107 5.28 19.04 -2.56
CA ILE A 107 4.65 20.24 -3.13
C ILE A 107 5.44 20.81 -4.32
N THR A 108 5.84 19.95 -5.25
CA THR A 108 6.52 20.36 -6.49
C THR A 108 5.51 20.87 -7.52
N GLY A 109 6.00 21.58 -8.56
CA GLY A 109 5.12 22.14 -9.60
C GLY A 109 4.19 21.14 -10.29
N ASN A 110 4.58 19.87 -10.35
CA ASN A 110 3.80 18.77 -10.95
C ASN A 110 3.03 17.93 -9.92
N MET A 111 2.84 18.43 -8.69
CA MET A 111 2.17 17.69 -7.61
C MET A 111 0.80 17.12 -8.04
N MET A 112 -0.05 17.95 -8.67
CA MET A 112 -1.39 17.50 -9.05
C MET A 112 -1.37 16.45 -10.17
N GLU A 113 -0.47 16.53 -11.14
CA GLU A 113 -0.29 15.50 -12.16
C GLU A 113 0.09 14.15 -11.53
N ARG A 114 0.97 14.20 -10.52
CA ARG A 114 1.35 13.02 -9.75
C ARG A 114 0.17 12.44 -8.95
N VAL A 115 -0.62 13.30 -8.30
CA VAL A 115 -1.82 12.87 -7.58
C VAL A 115 -2.82 12.25 -8.55
N ASP A 116 -3.06 12.85 -9.72
CA ASP A 116 -3.96 12.32 -10.75
C ASP A 116 -3.54 10.92 -11.21
N ALA A 117 -2.25 10.72 -11.45
CA ALA A 117 -1.71 9.42 -11.85
C ALA A 117 -1.83 8.37 -10.74
N LEU A 118 -1.66 8.77 -9.46
CA LEU A 118 -1.81 7.88 -8.30
C LEU A 118 -3.28 7.48 -8.09
N VAL A 119 -4.20 8.43 -8.24
CA VAL A 119 -5.64 8.15 -8.17
C VAL A 119 -6.08 7.22 -9.30
N ALA A 120 -5.61 7.46 -10.52
CA ALA A 120 -5.84 6.56 -11.66
C ALA A 120 -5.26 5.14 -11.43
N ALA A 121 -4.22 5.02 -10.60
CA ALA A 121 -3.64 3.76 -10.16
C ALA A 121 -4.33 3.17 -8.91
N HIS A 122 -5.45 3.73 -8.47
CA HIS A 122 -6.23 3.30 -7.30
C HIS A 122 -5.45 3.36 -5.98
N VAL A 123 -4.74 4.47 -5.72
CA VAL A 123 -4.15 4.72 -4.41
C VAL A 123 -5.26 4.96 -3.38
N ASP A 124 -5.09 4.41 -2.17
CA ASP A 124 -6.09 4.55 -1.11
C ASP A 124 -5.85 5.80 -0.26
N VAL A 125 -4.59 6.21 -0.08
CA VAL A 125 -4.23 7.37 0.72
C VAL A 125 -3.05 8.13 0.13
N ILE A 126 -3.13 9.46 0.15
CA ILE A 126 -2.03 10.36 -0.20
C ILE A 126 -1.43 10.95 1.07
N VAL A 127 -0.11 10.92 1.16
CA VAL A 127 0.63 11.58 2.24
C VAL A 127 1.34 12.81 1.68
N VAL A 128 0.86 14.00 2.05
CA VAL A 128 1.55 15.27 1.77
C VAL A 128 2.65 15.45 2.80
N ASP A 129 3.87 15.03 2.43
CA ASP A 129 5.01 14.95 3.34
C ASP A 129 5.94 16.16 3.19
N SER A 130 6.23 16.83 4.30
CA SER A 130 7.05 18.03 4.36
C SER A 130 7.78 18.16 5.69
N ALA A 131 8.95 18.79 5.67
CA ALA A 131 9.67 19.16 6.89
C ALA A 131 8.92 20.19 7.75
N HIS A 132 7.98 20.95 7.17
CA HIS A 132 7.17 21.97 7.85
C HIS A 132 5.74 21.98 7.31
N GLY A 133 4.88 21.13 7.90
CA GLY A 133 3.48 20.94 7.48
C GLY A 133 2.60 22.18 7.70
N HIS A 134 2.95 23.07 8.64
CA HIS A 134 2.21 24.32 8.91
C HIS A 134 2.62 25.46 7.97
N SER A 135 2.98 25.16 6.74
CA SER A 135 3.29 26.18 5.74
C SER A 135 2.08 26.44 4.83
N LYS A 136 1.95 27.69 4.35
CA LYS A 136 0.87 28.10 3.43
C LYS A 136 0.77 27.15 2.23
N ASN A 137 1.91 26.76 1.65
CA ASN A 137 1.94 25.92 0.48
C ASN A 137 1.41 24.49 0.74
N ILE A 138 1.64 23.95 1.93
CA ILE A 138 1.09 22.64 2.33
C ILE A 138 -0.40 22.71 2.54
N LEU A 139 -0.90 23.76 3.23
CA LEU A 139 -2.33 23.97 3.44
C LEU A 139 -3.08 24.14 2.10
N GLU A 140 -2.51 24.88 1.17
CA GLU A 140 -3.07 25.05 -0.18
C GLU A 140 -3.02 23.74 -0.98
N ALA A 141 -1.96 22.95 -0.84
CA ALA A 141 -1.85 21.63 -1.49
C ALA A 141 -2.96 20.67 -1.01
N VAL A 142 -3.16 20.58 0.30
CA VAL A 142 -4.26 19.78 0.88
C VAL A 142 -5.61 20.24 0.34
N LYS A 143 -5.90 21.55 0.37
CA LYS A 143 -7.14 22.12 -0.17
C LYS A 143 -7.36 21.77 -1.65
N LYS A 144 -6.31 21.86 -2.47
CA LYS A 144 -6.37 21.54 -3.90
C LYS A 144 -6.67 20.05 -4.14
N ILE A 145 -6.02 19.17 -3.39
CA ILE A 145 -6.27 17.73 -3.50
C ILE A 145 -7.70 17.39 -3.08
N LYS A 146 -8.15 17.87 -1.92
CA LYS A 146 -9.50 17.60 -1.42
C LYS A 146 -10.60 18.24 -2.28
N ALA A 147 -10.36 19.41 -2.88
CA ALA A 147 -11.29 20.02 -3.81
C ALA A 147 -11.50 19.17 -5.08
N LYS A 148 -10.44 18.53 -5.58
CA LYS A 148 -10.52 17.67 -6.77
C LYS A 148 -10.98 16.25 -6.46
N TYR A 149 -10.58 15.71 -5.32
CA TYR A 149 -10.83 14.34 -4.87
C TYR A 149 -11.37 14.34 -3.43
N PRO A 150 -12.64 14.66 -3.20
CA PRO A 150 -13.21 14.80 -1.85
C PRO A 150 -13.12 13.52 -1.01
N ASP A 151 -13.28 12.35 -1.64
CA ASP A 151 -13.29 11.04 -0.98
C ASP A 151 -11.88 10.45 -0.76
N LEU A 152 -10.85 11.02 -1.40
CA LEU A 152 -9.48 10.55 -1.25
C LEU A 152 -8.96 10.88 0.15
N GLN A 153 -8.43 9.89 0.84
CA GLN A 153 -7.84 10.09 2.16
C GLN A 153 -6.51 10.84 2.03
N VAL A 154 -6.36 11.92 2.79
CA VAL A 154 -5.16 12.76 2.78
C VAL A 154 -4.58 12.88 4.18
N ILE A 155 -3.34 12.41 4.33
CA ILE A 155 -2.52 12.62 5.52
C ILE A 155 -1.56 13.77 5.23
N ALA A 156 -1.42 14.74 6.13
CA ALA A 156 -0.51 15.86 5.92
C ALA A 156 0.39 16.11 7.15
N GLY A 157 1.63 16.52 6.91
CA GLY A 157 2.60 16.83 7.93
C GLY A 157 4.01 17.13 7.35
N ASN A 158 5.04 17.20 8.18
CA ASN A 158 5.03 16.94 9.63
C ASN A 158 4.70 18.21 10.41
N ILE A 159 4.05 18.03 11.54
CA ILE A 159 3.71 19.11 12.46
C ILE A 159 4.10 18.74 13.90
N ALA A 160 4.11 19.73 14.80
CA ALA A 160 4.41 19.49 16.21
C ALA A 160 3.58 20.38 17.17
N THR A 161 2.58 21.11 16.65
CA THR A 161 1.75 22.03 17.45
C THR A 161 0.26 21.85 17.16
N GLY A 162 -0.59 22.12 18.16
CA GLY A 162 -2.04 22.07 18.02
C GLY A 162 -2.56 23.06 16.97
N ALA A 163 -1.99 24.26 16.90
CA ALA A 163 -2.37 25.24 15.87
C ALA A 163 -2.13 24.71 14.45
N ALA A 164 -1.03 23.97 14.24
CA ALA A 164 -0.74 23.34 12.95
C ALA A 164 -1.72 22.19 12.65
N ALA A 165 -2.08 21.41 13.67
CA ALA A 165 -3.07 20.34 13.51
C ALA A 165 -4.42 20.90 13.08
N GLN A 166 -4.90 21.95 13.77
CA GLN A 166 -6.15 22.62 13.44
C GLN A 166 -6.12 23.19 12.01
N ALA A 167 -5.05 23.88 11.63
CA ALA A 167 -4.92 24.44 10.29
C ALA A 167 -4.96 23.38 9.17
N LEU A 168 -4.37 22.20 9.38
CA LEU A 168 -4.43 21.10 8.42
C LEU A 168 -5.82 20.47 8.34
N ILE A 169 -6.51 20.32 9.47
CA ILE A 169 -7.89 19.83 9.52
C ILE A 169 -8.82 20.81 8.80
N ASP A 170 -8.68 22.10 9.07
CA ASP A 170 -9.46 23.16 8.39
C ASP A 170 -9.18 23.20 6.86
N ALA A 171 -7.99 22.76 6.46
CA ALA A 171 -7.64 22.58 5.05
C ALA A 171 -8.25 21.32 4.42
N GLY A 172 -8.83 20.41 5.23
CA GLY A 172 -9.49 19.19 4.79
C GLY A 172 -8.64 17.92 4.91
N ALA A 173 -7.52 17.94 5.65
CA ALA A 173 -6.75 16.73 5.89
C ALA A 173 -7.55 15.73 6.75
N ASP A 174 -7.56 14.45 6.36
CA ASP A 174 -8.23 13.37 7.08
C ASP A 174 -7.38 12.87 8.26
N ALA A 175 -6.07 13.06 8.19
CA ALA A 175 -5.15 12.77 9.29
C ALA A 175 -3.93 13.69 9.26
N VAL A 176 -3.26 13.82 10.41
CA VAL A 176 -2.04 14.62 10.54
C VAL A 176 -0.86 13.77 10.97
N LYS A 177 0.31 14.03 10.39
CA LYS A 177 1.56 13.36 10.73
C LYS A 177 2.32 14.22 11.73
N VAL A 178 2.37 13.77 12.99
CA VAL A 178 2.98 14.52 14.11
C VAL A 178 4.39 14.05 14.35
N GLY A 179 5.33 15.01 14.46
CA GLY A 179 6.72 14.79 14.81
C GLY A 179 7.68 15.63 13.99
N ILE A 180 8.48 16.45 14.68
CA ILE A 180 9.57 17.25 14.10
C ILE A 180 10.82 17.02 14.95
N GLY A 181 11.81 16.34 14.37
CA GLY A 181 13.09 16.08 14.97
C GLY A 181 13.15 14.98 16.06
N PRO A 182 12.15 14.13 16.32
CA PRO A 182 12.20 13.17 17.43
C PRO A 182 13.06 11.93 17.13
N GLY A 183 13.29 11.59 15.88
CA GLY A 183 13.97 10.36 15.49
C GLY A 183 15.44 10.31 16.00
N SER A 184 15.90 9.12 16.37
CA SER A 184 17.28 8.91 16.84
C SER A 184 18.35 9.27 15.79
N ILE A 185 18.01 9.08 14.51
CA ILE A 185 18.88 9.41 13.37
C ILE A 185 18.63 10.81 12.80
N CYS A 186 17.65 11.56 13.34
CA CYS A 186 17.27 12.88 12.83
C CYS A 186 18.31 13.94 13.22
N THR A 187 18.90 14.59 12.23
CA THR A 187 19.88 15.65 12.42
C THR A 187 19.29 17.05 12.56
N THR A 188 17.98 17.22 12.35
CA THR A 188 17.30 18.52 12.39
C THR A 188 17.54 19.28 13.70
N ARG A 189 17.48 18.58 14.85
CA ARG A 189 17.74 19.17 16.17
C ARG A 189 19.18 19.65 16.31
N VAL A 190 20.12 18.89 15.78
CA VAL A 190 21.56 19.20 15.91
C VAL A 190 21.98 20.32 14.95
N VAL A 191 21.49 20.26 13.71
CA VAL A 191 21.89 21.19 12.64
C VAL A 191 21.08 22.49 12.70
N ALA A 192 19.75 22.41 12.88
CA ALA A 192 18.85 23.56 12.81
C ALA A 192 18.33 24.02 14.18
N GLY A 193 18.63 23.31 15.26
CA GLY A 193 18.09 23.61 16.59
C GLY A 193 16.58 23.45 16.69
N ILE A 194 15.93 22.75 15.73
CA ILE A 194 14.47 22.62 15.62
C ILE A 194 14.06 21.20 15.99
N GLY A 195 13.10 21.09 16.89
CA GLY A 195 12.52 19.82 17.29
C GLY A 195 11.63 19.95 18.52
N VAL A 196 10.67 19.05 18.63
CA VAL A 196 9.78 18.96 19.78
C VAL A 196 9.79 17.50 20.26
N PRO A 197 9.88 17.24 21.58
CA PRO A 197 9.74 15.89 22.11
C PRO A 197 8.42 15.26 21.63
N GLN A 198 8.47 14.01 21.17
CA GLN A 198 7.35 13.39 20.45
C GLN A 198 6.06 13.35 21.28
N ILE A 199 6.14 12.98 22.55
CA ILE A 199 4.96 12.92 23.43
C ILE A 199 4.36 14.32 23.62
N THR A 200 5.19 15.35 23.81
CA THR A 200 4.73 16.74 23.92
C THR A 200 4.00 17.19 22.66
N ALA A 201 4.57 16.91 21.47
CA ALA A 201 3.94 17.23 20.19
C ALA A 201 2.58 16.51 20.00
N ILE A 202 2.51 15.24 20.38
CA ILE A 202 1.26 14.48 20.32
C ILE A 202 0.22 15.06 21.26
N MET A 203 0.59 15.37 22.50
CA MET A 203 -0.34 15.96 23.50
C MET A 203 -0.90 17.31 23.03
N ASP A 204 -0.03 18.17 22.49
CA ASP A 204 -0.45 19.48 21.99
C ASP A 204 -1.39 19.36 20.78
N CYS A 205 -1.06 18.51 19.82
CA CYS A 205 -1.93 18.24 18.68
C CYS A 205 -3.25 17.58 19.11
N TYR A 206 -3.22 16.66 20.09
CA TYR A 206 -4.43 16.02 20.62
C TYR A 206 -5.35 17.01 21.28
N ALA A 207 -4.83 17.92 22.09
CA ALA A 207 -5.63 18.93 22.77
C ALA A 207 -6.39 19.84 21.80
N ALA A 208 -5.82 20.11 20.63
CA ALA A 208 -6.47 20.92 19.59
C ALA A 208 -7.58 20.16 18.84
N VAL A 209 -7.51 18.82 18.80
CA VAL A 209 -8.43 17.96 18.01
C VAL A 209 -9.09 16.88 18.88
N SER A 210 -9.46 17.23 20.11
CA SER A 210 -9.95 16.31 21.17
C SER A 210 -11.20 15.49 20.81
N TYR A 211 -11.88 15.80 19.73
CA TYR A 211 -13.04 15.07 19.20
C TYR A 211 -12.68 14.07 18.08
N THR A 212 -11.41 13.97 17.68
CA THR A 212 -10.95 13.04 16.65
C THR A 212 -10.12 11.92 17.29
N HIS A 213 -10.21 10.69 16.71
CA HIS A 213 -9.45 9.54 17.20
C HIS A 213 -8.00 9.64 16.73
N LEU A 214 -7.09 10.02 17.63
CA LEU A 214 -5.66 9.94 17.40
C LEU A 214 -5.17 8.51 17.67
N ARG A 215 -4.45 7.95 16.69
CA ARG A 215 -3.68 6.72 16.85
C ARG A 215 -2.22 7.02 16.52
N ALA A 216 -1.31 6.65 17.42
CA ALA A 216 0.12 6.69 17.18
C ALA A 216 0.59 5.33 16.67
N HIS A 217 1.31 5.32 15.55
CA HIS A 217 1.96 4.13 15.02
C HIS A 217 3.47 4.40 14.95
N GLU A 218 4.21 3.71 15.79
CA GLU A 218 5.68 3.70 15.76
C GLU A 218 6.17 2.44 15.05
N THR A 219 7.22 2.57 14.25
CA THR A 219 7.91 1.43 13.67
C THR A 219 9.08 1.05 14.56
N GLY A 220 9.22 -0.24 14.89
CA GLY A 220 10.27 -0.74 15.79
C GLY A 220 11.72 -0.50 15.34
N ALA A 221 11.93 0.13 14.20
CA ALA A 221 13.28 0.50 13.71
C ALA A 221 13.90 1.69 14.45
N TYR A 222 13.15 2.35 15.34
CA TYR A 222 13.55 3.58 16.03
C TYR A 222 13.45 3.49 17.57
N LEU A 223 13.22 2.29 18.08
CA LEU A 223 13.21 2.00 19.53
C LEU A 223 14.60 1.55 19.99
#